data_9592fc710d42a562619ce538362c13f3
#
_entry.id   9592fc710d42a562619ce538362c13f3
#
_cell.length_a   1.000
_cell.length_b   1.000
_cell.length_c   1.000
_cell.angle_alpha   90.00
_cell.angle_beta   90.00
_cell.angle_gamma   90.00
#
_symmetry.space_group_name_H-M   'P 1'
#
loop_
_entity.id
_entity.type
_entity.pdbx_description
1 polymer ?
#
loop_
_entity_poly.entity_id
_entity_poly.type
_entity_poly.pdbx_seq_one_letter_code
_entity_poly.pdbx_strand_id
1 'polypeptide(L)'
;RAGGSKNFWVIQPYLPRETRRYVPALIAVNYLMAHANDHGIEAIDAPVNYFDVGSITPVKPIALDDVSTVLSLDPDLVHHLNPQYKLRIIPGAREDRIYTLVLPLAAIDSFLVHQDSIVGLTAQRMKAKDMPDPSVIMAAVTHHRVKSGETLGHIAQKYRTSVRAIQRENNLRGTVIRAGKTLRIPSR
;
A
#
# COMPACT_ATOMS: atom_id res chain seq x y z
N ARG A 1 23.41 -28.80 13.67
CA ARG A 1 24.24 -28.08 14.69
C ARG A 1 23.56 -28.01 16.07
N ALA A 2 22.24 -28.08 16.16
CA ALA A 2 21.47 -28.08 17.42
C ALA A 2 21.00 -29.48 17.86
N GLY A 3 21.55 -30.56 17.30
CA GLY A 3 21.28 -31.95 17.70
C GLY A 3 19.82 -32.40 17.63
N GLY A 4 18.99 -31.80 16.78
CA GLY A 4 17.54 -32.08 16.69
C GLY A 4 16.71 -31.54 17.85
N SER A 5 17.25 -30.66 18.70
CA SER A 5 16.53 -30.05 19.81
C SER A 5 15.33 -29.24 19.32
N LYS A 6 14.18 -29.40 19.98
CA LYS A 6 12.97 -28.58 19.77
C LYS A 6 12.88 -27.38 20.74
N ASN A 7 13.85 -27.26 21.66
CA ASN A 7 13.89 -26.16 22.61
C ASN A 7 14.45 -24.89 21.92
N PHE A 8 13.66 -23.85 21.86
CA PHE A 8 14.06 -22.58 21.23
C PHE A 8 15.37 -22.03 21.81
N TRP A 9 15.56 -22.03 23.11
CA TRP A 9 16.73 -21.46 23.77
C TRP A 9 18.03 -22.19 23.43
N VAL A 10 17.93 -23.49 23.14
CA VAL A 10 19.07 -24.29 22.67
C VAL A 10 19.41 -24.01 21.21
N ILE A 11 18.39 -23.78 20.37
CA ILE A 11 18.60 -23.53 18.93
C ILE A 11 18.84 -22.06 18.61
N GLN A 12 18.45 -21.13 19.47
CA GLN A 12 18.53 -19.68 19.29
C GLN A 12 19.92 -19.20 18.81
N PRO A 13 21.06 -19.62 19.41
CA PRO A 13 22.39 -19.19 18.97
C PRO A 13 22.72 -19.55 17.52
N TYR A 14 22.06 -20.55 16.95
CA TYR A 14 22.29 -21.06 15.59
C TYR A 14 21.34 -20.43 14.55
N LEU A 15 20.33 -19.64 15.00
CA LEU A 15 19.37 -18.97 14.13
C LEU A 15 19.97 -17.67 13.56
N PRO A 16 19.50 -17.20 12.39
CA PRO A 16 19.78 -15.86 11.88
C PRO A 16 19.42 -14.79 12.90
N ARG A 17 20.16 -13.66 12.90
CA ARG A 17 19.99 -12.60 13.89
C ARG A 17 18.56 -12.06 13.98
N GLU A 18 17.86 -11.99 12.86
CA GLU A 18 16.45 -11.57 12.81
C GLU A 18 15.53 -12.57 13.51
N THR A 19 15.61 -13.85 13.12
CA THR A 19 14.76 -14.94 13.64
C THR A 19 14.96 -15.16 15.13
N ARG A 20 16.17 -14.95 15.63
CA ARG A 20 16.58 -15.12 17.04
C ARG A 20 15.78 -14.25 18.02
N ARG A 21 15.17 -13.15 17.54
CA ARG A 21 14.46 -12.18 18.36
C ARG A 21 12.95 -12.41 18.44
N TYR A 22 12.36 -13.22 17.56
CA TYR A 22 10.89 -13.35 17.49
C TYR A 22 10.28 -13.91 18.77
N VAL A 23 10.83 -15.00 19.31
CA VAL A 23 10.27 -15.60 20.55
C VAL A 23 10.46 -14.70 21.77
N PRO A 24 11.63 -14.12 22.05
CA PRO A 24 11.77 -13.11 23.11
C PRO A 24 10.82 -11.92 22.94
N ALA A 25 10.65 -11.40 21.71
CA ALA A 25 9.73 -10.30 21.44
C ALA A 25 8.27 -10.70 21.70
N LEU A 26 7.86 -11.90 21.29
CA LEU A 26 6.52 -12.41 21.56
C LEU A 26 6.23 -12.54 23.07
N ILE A 27 7.21 -13.05 23.84
CA ILE A 27 7.08 -13.15 25.29
C ILE A 27 6.96 -11.74 25.91
N ALA A 28 7.78 -10.80 25.47
CA ALA A 28 7.74 -9.42 25.97
C ALA A 28 6.40 -8.73 25.66
N VAL A 29 5.86 -8.91 24.45
CA VAL A 29 4.57 -8.32 24.05
C VAL A 29 3.45 -8.94 24.86
N ASN A 30 3.41 -10.27 25.01
CA ASN A 30 2.40 -10.95 25.84
C ASN A 30 2.45 -10.49 27.29
N TYR A 31 3.65 -10.31 27.86
CA TYR A 31 3.81 -9.76 29.20
C TYR A 31 3.25 -8.34 29.29
N LEU A 32 3.61 -7.45 28.36
CA LEU A 32 3.11 -6.08 28.33
C LEU A 32 1.58 -6.03 28.17
N MET A 33 1.00 -6.90 27.35
CA MET A 33 -0.46 -6.97 27.20
C MET A 33 -1.17 -7.47 28.47
N ALA A 34 -0.58 -8.45 29.16
CA ALA A 34 -1.13 -8.98 30.39
C ALA A 34 -1.01 -7.98 31.57
N HIS A 35 -0.01 -7.12 31.55
CA HIS A 35 0.33 -6.17 32.61
C HIS A 35 0.26 -4.70 32.12
N ALA A 36 -0.59 -4.42 31.12
CA ALA A 36 -0.68 -3.10 30.51
C ALA A 36 -0.94 -1.99 31.55
N ASN A 37 -1.87 -2.21 32.46
CA ASN A 37 -2.22 -1.24 33.51
C ASN A 37 -1.04 -0.97 34.45
N ASP A 38 -0.26 -2.00 34.81
CA ASP A 38 0.91 -1.86 35.69
C ASP A 38 2.00 -0.99 35.04
N HIS A 39 2.02 -0.93 33.71
CA HIS A 39 2.95 -0.12 32.90
C HIS A 39 2.36 1.21 32.42
N GLY A 40 1.15 1.58 32.86
CA GLY A 40 0.49 2.81 32.44
C GLY A 40 0.10 2.81 30.95
N ILE A 41 -0.08 1.63 30.35
CA ILE A 41 -0.51 1.48 28.96
C ILE A 41 -2.03 1.37 28.96
N GLU A 42 -2.69 2.38 28.40
CA GLU A 42 -4.12 2.40 28.20
C GLU A 42 -4.48 1.98 26.78
N ALA A 43 -5.48 1.11 26.65
CA ALA A 43 -6.00 0.75 25.34
C ALA A 43 -6.78 1.94 24.75
N ILE A 44 -6.47 2.30 23.53
CA ILE A 44 -7.25 3.27 22.74
C ILE A 44 -8.17 2.47 21.84
N ASP A 45 -9.47 2.78 21.91
CA ASP A 45 -10.43 2.13 21.01
C ASP A 45 -10.11 2.46 19.56
N ALA A 46 -10.11 1.44 18.71
CA ALA A 46 -9.95 1.64 17.29
C ALA A 46 -11.18 2.41 16.74
N PRO A 47 -10.97 3.43 15.88
CA PRO A 47 -12.08 4.22 15.34
C PRO A 47 -13.07 3.37 14.53
N VAL A 48 -12.62 2.23 14.01
CA VAL A 48 -13.45 1.24 13.29
C VAL A 48 -12.84 -0.15 13.51
N ASN A 49 -13.69 -1.14 13.76
CA ASN A 49 -13.27 -2.54 13.80
C ASN A 49 -13.00 -3.07 12.39
N TYR A 50 -12.05 -3.99 12.28
CA TYR A 50 -11.70 -4.63 11.00
C TYR A 50 -12.90 -5.29 10.30
N PHE A 51 -13.86 -5.80 11.06
CA PHE A 51 -15.06 -6.47 10.52
C PHE A 51 -16.17 -5.51 10.11
N ASP A 52 -16.08 -4.24 10.49
CA ASP A 52 -17.09 -3.21 10.21
C ASP A 52 -16.72 -2.36 8.98
N VAL A 53 -15.81 -2.85 8.14
CA VAL A 53 -15.40 -2.19 6.90
C VAL A 53 -15.74 -3.02 5.67
N GLY A 54 -16.10 -2.34 4.60
CA GLY A 54 -16.32 -2.92 3.28
C GLY A 54 -15.41 -2.29 2.23
N SER A 55 -15.32 -2.93 1.07
CA SER A 55 -14.48 -2.45 -0.02
C SER A 55 -15.26 -2.33 -1.33
N ILE A 56 -15.01 -1.26 -2.07
CA ILE A 56 -15.61 -0.96 -3.37
C ILE A 56 -14.50 -0.69 -4.38
N THR A 57 -14.75 -1.04 -5.63
CA THR A 57 -13.85 -0.74 -6.76
C THR A 57 -14.44 0.41 -7.58
N PRO A 58 -13.96 1.65 -7.43
CA PRO A 58 -14.43 2.77 -8.23
C PRO A 58 -14.02 2.60 -9.71
N VAL A 59 -14.96 2.84 -10.62
CA VAL A 59 -14.69 2.80 -12.07
C VAL A 59 -14.01 4.06 -12.57
N LYS A 60 -14.33 5.21 -11.97
CA LYS A 60 -13.76 6.52 -12.30
C LYS A 60 -12.91 7.06 -11.14
N PRO A 61 -11.99 8.01 -11.40
CA PRO A 61 -11.21 8.63 -10.33
C PRO A 61 -12.11 9.29 -9.28
N ILE A 62 -11.78 9.09 -7.99
CA ILE A 62 -12.47 9.71 -6.85
C ILE A 62 -11.45 10.24 -5.83
N ALA A 63 -11.70 11.41 -5.28
CA ALA A 63 -10.94 11.98 -4.19
C ALA A 63 -11.51 11.54 -2.84
N LEU A 64 -10.66 11.13 -1.90
CA LEU A 64 -11.08 10.72 -0.56
C LEU A 64 -11.77 11.86 0.20
N ASP A 65 -11.32 13.10 -0.01
CA ASP A 65 -11.95 14.29 0.59
C ASP A 65 -13.39 14.53 0.06
N ASP A 66 -13.64 14.23 -1.22
CA ASP A 66 -14.98 14.34 -1.80
C ASP A 66 -15.91 13.23 -1.30
N VAL A 67 -15.37 12.03 -1.10
CA VAL A 67 -16.09 10.92 -0.44
C VAL A 67 -16.51 11.33 0.97
N SER A 68 -15.58 11.87 1.77
CA SER A 68 -15.85 12.32 3.13
C SER A 68 -16.92 13.40 3.16
N THR A 69 -16.84 14.37 2.24
CA THR A 69 -17.79 15.50 2.16
C THR A 69 -19.21 15.03 1.81
N VAL A 70 -19.35 14.21 0.77
CA VAL A 70 -20.66 13.76 0.28
C VAL A 70 -21.34 12.80 1.25
N LEU A 71 -20.53 11.92 1.88
CA LEU A 71 -21.06 10.91 2.82
C LEU A 71 -21.10 11.40 4.27
N SER A 72 -20.70 12.67 4.53
CA SER A 72 -20.60 13.22 5.88
C SER A 72 -19.76 12.35 6.83
N LEU A 73 -18.68 11.75 6.31
CA LEU A 73 -17.74 10.95 7.08
C LEU A 73 -16.57 11.80 7.56
N ASP A 74 -15.98 11.40 8.69
CA ASP A 74 -14.73 12.00 9.17
C ASP A 74 -13.62 11.78 8.12
N PRO A 75 -12.99 12.85 7.59
CA PRO A 75 -11.89 12.73 6.62
C PRO A 75 -10.72 11.91 7.14
N ASP A 76 -10.37 12.05 8.43
CA ASP A 76 -9.25 11.32 9.03
C ASP A 76 -9.54 9.81 9.08
N LEU A 77 -10.78 9.42 9.33
CA LEU A 77 -11.21 8.03 9.25
C LEU A 77 -11.07 7.47 7.83
N VAL A 78 -11.57 8.21 6.82
CA VAL A 78 -11.50 7.77 5.42
C VAL A 78 -10.05 7.67 4.96
N HIS A 79 -9.18 8.60 5.37
CA HIS A 79 -7.74 8.51 5.07
C HIS A 79 -7.05 7.35 5.80
N HIS A 80 -7.41 7.12 7.07
CA HIS A 80 -6.87 6.01 7.87
C HIS A 80 -7.19 4.65 7.25
N LEU A 81 -8.40 4.48 6.71
CA LEU A 81 -8.81 3.26 6.03
C LEU A 81 -8.17 3.09 4.64
N ASN A 82 -7.62 4.16 4.04
CA ASN A 82 -7.08 4.17 2.68
C ASN A 82 -5.65 4.75 2.60
N PRO A 83 -4.69 4.31 3.45
CA PRO A 83 -3.36 4.93 3.57
C PRO A 83 -2.48 4.72 2.33
N GLN A 84 -2.83 3.78 1.45
CA GLN A 84 -2.12 3.50 0.20
C GLN A 84 -2.22 4.65 -0.81
N TYR A 85 -3.22 5.53 -0.70
CA TYR A 85 -3.45 6.64 -1.63
C TYR A 85 -2.85 7.95 -1.12
N LYS A 86 -1.53 8.10 -1.26
CA LYS A 86 -0.78 9.28 -0.79
C LYS A 86 -1.27 10.62 -1.35
N LEU A 87 -1.82 10.63 -2.56
CA LEU A 87 -2.41 11.81 -3.21
C LEU A 87 -3.88 12.03 -2.80
N ARG A 88 -4.42 11.17 -1.92
CA ARG A 88 -5.84 11.18 -1.52
C ARG A 88 -6.82 11.07 -2.68
N ILE A 89 -6.37 10.55 -3.82
CA ILE A 89 -7.19 10.28 -5.00
C ILE A 89 -7.00 8.82 -5.38
N ILE A 90 -8.12 8.12 -5.54
CA ILE A 90 -8.16 6.75 -6.04
C ILE A 90 -8.34 6.84 -7.55
N PRO A 91 -7.45 6.27 -8.37
CA PRO A 91 -7.65 6.16 -9.81
C PRO A 91 -8.85 5.26 -10.11
N GLY A 92 -9.54 5.51 -11.20
CA GLY A 92 -10.57 4.58 -11.68
C GLY A 92 -9.97 3.22 -12.06
N ALA A 93 -10.79 2.18 -12.01
CA ALA A 93 -10.40 0.83 -12.43
C ALA A 93 -9.89 0.81 -13.88
N ARG A 94 -8.87 -0.02 -14.15
CA ARG A 94 -8.28 -0.24 -15.46
C ARG A 94 -8.23 -1.74 -15.75
N GLU A 95 -8.05 -2.12 -17.00
CA GLU A 95 -7.96 -3.53 -17.41
C GLU A 95 -6.85 -4.31 -16.69
N ASP A 96 -5.73 -3.63 -16.40
CA ASP A 96 -4.54 -4.22 -15.80
C ASP A 96 -4.43 -3.98 -14.28
N ARG A 97 -5.34 -3.16 -13.70
CA ARG A 97 -5.21 -2.74 -12.31
C ARG A 97 -6.55 -2.36 -11.65
N ILE A 98 -6.79 -2.97 -10.51
CA ILE A 98 -7.95 -2.71 -9.66
C ILE A 98 -7.51 -1.85 -8.48
N TYR A 99 -8.24 -0.77 -8.22
CA TYR A 99 -8.07 0.10 -7.07
C TYR A 99 -9.27 -0.01 -6.16
N THR A 100 -9.04 -0.15 -4.87
CA THR A 100 -10.10 -0.41 -3.89
C THR A 100 -10.24 0.75 -2.94
N LEU A 101 -11.47 1.24 -2.75
CA LEU A 101 -11.85 2.14 -1.67
C LEU A 101 -12.35 1.31 -0.49
N VAL A 102 -11.83 1.55 0.69
CA VAL A 102 -12.29 0.96 1.95
C VAL A 102 -13.10 1.99 2.72
N LEU A 103 -14.31 1.63 3.13
CA LEU A 103 -15.21 2.48 3.91
C LEU A 103 -15.82 1.70 5.07
N PRO A 104 -16.36 2.38 6.10
CA PRO A 104 -17.25 1.74 7.06
C PRO A 104 -18.40 1.03 6.34
N LEU A 105 -18.76 -0.15 6.79
CA LEU A 105 -19.78 -0.98 6.13
C LEU A 105 -21.11 -0.23 5.98
N ALA A 106 -21.49 0.54 7.00
CA ALA A 106 -22.70 1.37 6.98
C ALA A 106 -22.69 2.47 5.90
N ALA A 107 -21.53 2.86 5.37
CA ALA A 107 -21.41 3.91 4.36
C ALA A 107 -21.43 3.36 2.92
N ILE A 108 -21.38 2.03 2.74
CA ILE A 108 -21.29 1.40 1.42
C ILE A 108 -22.50 1.73 0.56
N ASP A 109 -23.71 1.54 1.08
CA ASP A 109 -24.94 1.81 0.33
C ASP A 109 -25.07 3.29 -0.03
N SER A 110 -24.76 4.19 0.92
CA SER A 110 -24.72 5.62 0.65
C SER A 110 -23.71 6.00 -0.44
N PHE A 111 -22.54 5.35 -0.46
CA PHE A 111 -21.57 5.56 -1.53
C PHE A 111 -22.13 5.15 -2.89
N LEU A 112 -22.79 4.00 -3.00
CA LEU A 112 -23.34 3.52 -4.27
C LEU A 112 -24.42 4.49 -4.81
N VAL A 113 -25.27 5.05 -3.93
CA VAL A 113 -26.29 6.03 -4.30
C VAL A 113 -25.66 7.36 -4.77
N HIS A 114 -24.58 7.81 -4.12
CA HIS A 114 -23.97 9.11 -4.38
C HIS A 114 -22.72 9.08 -5.26
N GLN A 115 -22.40 7.92 -5.85
CA GLN A 115 -21.16 7.73 -6.61
C GLN A 115 -20.96 8.74 -7.73
N ASP A 116 -22.01 9.06 -8.50
CA ASP A 116 -21.93 10.01 -9.61
C ASP A 116 -21.66 11.44 -9.12
N SER A 117 -22.23 11.84 -7.98
CA SER A 117 -21.96 13.12 -7.34
C SER A 117 -20.50 13.25 -6.89
N ILE A 118 -19.96 12.19 -6.26
CA ILE A 118 -18.56 12.13 -5.83
C ILE A 118 -17.62 12.24 -7.04
N VAL A 119 -17.87 11.49 -8.10
CA VAL A 119 -17.11 11.54 -9.34
C VAL A 119 -17.15 12.93 -9.97
N GLY A 120 -18.33 13.58 -10.00
CA GLY A 120 -18.51 14.93 -10.52
C GLY A 120 -17.69 15.97 -9.75
N LEU A 121 -17.73 15.94 -8.42
CA LEU A 121 -16.94 16.82 -7.56
C LEU A 121 -15.43 16.60 -7.76
N THR A 122 -15.00 15.35 -7.81
CA THR A 122 -13.61 15.02 -8.05
C THR A 122 -13.13 15.54 -9.41
N ALA A 123 -13.93 15.40 -10.46
CA ALA A 123 -13.58 15.90 -11.80
C ALA A 123 -13.45 17.44 -11.81
N GLN A 124 -14.35 18.16 -11.10
CA GLN A 124 -14.25 19.62 -10.95
C GLN A 124 -13.00 20.02 -10.16
N ARG A 125 -12.71 19.35 -9.05
CA ARG A 125 -11.51 19.58 -8.22
C ARG A 125 -10.21 19.37 -9.03
N MET A 126 -10.15 18.32 -9.82
CA MET A 126 -9.00 18.01 -10.66
C MET A 126 -8.76 19.08 -11.72
N LYS A 127 -9.83 19.55 -12.38
CA LYS A 127 -9.74 20.66 -13.34
C LYS A 127 -9.30 21.97 -12.68
N ALA A 128 -9.86 22.32 -11.53
CA ALA A 128 -9.55 23.56 -10.82
C ALA A 128 -8.11 23.63 -10.32
N LYS A 129 -7.48 22.47 -10.03
CA LYS A 129 -6.09 22.38 -9.57
C LYS A 129 -5.10 22.03 -10.67
N ASP A 130 -5.52 21.95 -11.93
CA ASP A 130 -4.71 21.47 -13.07
C ASP A 130 -3.96 20.17 -12.73
N MET A 131 -4.65 19.28 -12.02
CA MET A 131 -4.05 18.02 -11.58
C MET A 131 -4.06 17.02 -12.73
N PRO A 132 -2.90 16.40 -13.03
CA PRO A 132 -2.86 15.32 -14.01
C PRO A 132 -3.71 14.14 -13.50
N ASP A 133 -4.27 13.37 -14.44
CA ASP A 133 -5.04 12.16 -14.11
C ASP A 133 -4.23 11.27 -13.16
N PRO A 134 -4.76 10.93 -11.98
CA PRO A 134 -4.07 10.10 -10.99
C PRO A 134 -3.63 8.75 -11.57
N SER A 135 -4.35 8.24 -12.57
CA SER A 135 -3.99 7.01 -13.28
C SER A 135 -2.67 7.17 -14.06
N VAL A 136 -2.36 8.37 -14.55
CA VAL A 136 -1.10 8.69 -15.23
C VAL A 136 0.04 8.75 -14.21
N ILE A 137 -0.18 9.38 -13.06
CA ILE A 137 0.82 9.50 -11.99
C ILE A 137 1.13 8.12 -11.39
N MET A 138 0.12 7.29 -11.16
CA MET A 138 0.29 5.95 -10.58
C MET A 138 0.69 4.91 -11.62
N ALA A 139 0.37 5.10 -12.91
CA ALA A 139 0.89 4.30 -14.02
C ALA A 139 2.38 4.60 -14.29
N ALA A 140 2.88 5.71 -13.74
CA ALA A 140 4.27 6.12 -13.95
C ALA A 140 5.33 5.14 -13.40
N VAL A 141 4.96 4.14 -12.60
CA VAL A 141 5.92 3.16 -12.07
C VAL A 141 5.35 1.75 -12.07
N THR A 142 5.73 0.96 -13.06
CA THR A 142 5.46 -0.48 -13.07
C THR A 142 6.59 -1.22 -12.36
N HIS A 143 6.27 -2.19 -11.52
CA HIS A 143 7.28 -3.03 -10.87
C HIS A 143 7.60 -4.25 -11.75
N HIS A 144 8.89 -4.45 -12.06
CA HIS A 144 9.36 -5.60 -12.81
C HIS A 144 10.38 -6.40 -11.98
N ARG A 145 10.10 -7.68 -11.75
CA ARG A 145 11.05 -8.58 -11.13
C ARG A 145 11.99 -9.15 -12.18
N VAL A 146 13.28 -8.83 -12.06
CA VAL A 146 14.31 -9.24 -13.00
C VAL A 146 14.39 -10.78 -13.04
N LYS A 147 14.25 -11.34 -14.23
CA LYS A 147 14.44 -12.78 -14.48
C LYS A 147 15.91 -13.07 -14.76
N SER A 148 16.31 -14.35 -14.63
CA SER A 148 17.65 -14.79 -14.99
C SER A 148 17.93 -14.50 -16.47
N GLY A 149 19.07 -13.86 -16.77
CA GLY A 149 19.48 -13.48 -18.14
C GLY A 149 18.87 -12.17 -18.68
N GLU A 150 17.96 -11.51 -17.94
CA GLU A 150 17.44 -10.20 -18.37
C GLU A 150 18.48 -9.09 -18.14
N THR A 151 18.54 -8.16 -19.11
CA THR A 151 19.34 -6.93 -19.01
C THR A 151 18.44 -5.70 -18.92
N LEU A 152 18.98 -4.57 -18.42
CA LEU A 152 18.25 -3.31 -18.42
C LEU A 152 17.79 -2.89 -19.83
N GLY A 153 18.56 -3.26 -20.86
CA GLY A 153 18.17 -3.01 -22.26
C GLY A 153 16.93 -3.77 -22.66
N HIS A 154 16.86 -5.07 -22.38
CA HIS A 154 15.69 -5.90 -22.66
C HIS A 154 14.45 -5.40 -21.90
N ILE A 155 14.62 -5.02 -20.62
CA ILE A 155 13.53 -4.48 -19.81
C ILE A 155 13.05 -3.14 -20.34
N ALA A 156 13.98 -2.25 -20.72
CA ALA A 156 13.64 -0.95 -21.30
C ALA A 156 12.84 -1.08 -22.62
N GLN A 157 13.25 -2.01 -23.48
CA GLN A 157 12.54 -2.31 -24.73
C GLN A 157 11.13 -2.88 -24.46
N LYS A 158 11.03 -3.83 -23.55
CA LYS A 158 9.75 -4.46 -23.15
C LYS A 158 8.73 -3.44 -22.66
N TYR A 159 9.17 -2.46 -21.87
CA TYR A 159 8.30 -1.44 -21.27
C TYR A 159 8.30 -0.12 -22.04
N ARG A 160 8.88 -0.09 -23.25
CA ARG A 160 8.96 1.10 -24.12
C ARG A 160 9.50 2.34 -23.41
N THR A 161 10.50 2.14 -22.55
CA THR A 161 11.20 3.19 -21.79
C THR A 161 12.70 3.18 -22.11
N SER A 162 13.49 4.05 -21.48
CA SER A 162 14.93 4.07 -21.66
C SER A 162 15.68 3.45 -20.49
N VAL A 163 16.87 2.87 -20.74
CA VAL A 163 17.76 2.36 -19.69
C VAL A 163 18.07 3.45 -18.66
N ARG A 164 18.33 4.70 -19.13
CA ARG A 164 18.59 5.85 -18.25
C ARG A 164 17.41 6.18 -17.33
N ALA A 165 16.17 6.06 -17.83
CA ALA A 165 14.97 6.28 -17.02
C ALA A 165 14.85 5.22 -15.93
N ILE A 166 15.08 3.93 -16.25
CA ILE A 166 15.07 2.84 -15.26
C ILE A 166 16.19 3.04 -14.24
N GLN A 167 17.39 3.42 -14.65
CA GLN A 167 18.52 3.68 -13.75
C GLN A 167 18.20 4.81 -12.76
N ARG A 168 17.68 5.93 -13.25
CA ARG A 168 17.29 7.09 -12.43
C ARG A 168 16.23 6.72 -11.40
N GLU A 169 15.19 6.00 -11.85
CA GLU A 169 14.08 5.59 -10.97
C GLU A 169 14.50 4.61 -9.87
N ASN A 170 15.56 3.83 -10.10
CA ASN A 170 16.07 2.82 -9.18
C ASN A 170 17.40 3.19 -8.52
N ASN A 171 17.88 4.41 -8.70
CA ASN A 171 19.18 4.89 -8.20
C ASN A 171 20.35 3.97 -8.59
N LEU A 172 20.32 3.42 -9.83
CA LEU A 172 21.35 2.53 -10.33
C LEU A 172 22.49 3.33 -10.99
N ARG A 173 23.71 3.15 -10.52
CA ARG A 173 24.92 3.78 -11.11
C ARG A 173 25.47 3.06 -12.33
N GLY A 174 24.99 1.84 -12.62
CA GLY A 174 25.46 1.00 -13.75
C GLY A 174 24.33 0.19 -14.36
N THR A 175 24.68 -0.65 -15.33
CA THR A 175 23.73 -1.50 -16.08
C THR A 175 23.58 -2.92 -15.47
N VAL A 176 24.39 -3.25 -14.48
CA VAL A 176 24.39 -4.57 -13.85
C VAL A 176 23.18 -4.71 -12.93
N ILE A 177 22.34 -5.70 -13.18
CA ILE A 177 21.18 -6.07 -12.36
C ILE A 177 21.26 -7.55 -11.99
N ARG A 178 20.67 -7.92 -10.86
CA ARG A 178 20.65 -9.30 -10.39
C ARG A 178 19.25 -9.88 -10.56
N ALA A 179 19.16 -11.14 -10.99
CA ALA A 179 17.91 -11.89 -11.02
C ALA A 179 17.24 -11.89 -9.63
N GLY A 180 15.92 -11.77 -9.61
CA GLY A 180 15.12 -11.65 -8.39
C GLY A 180 14.95 -10.22 -7.85
N LYS A 181 15.77 -9.25 -8.28
CA LYS A 181 15.60 -7.84 -7.90
C LYS A 181 14.33 -7.26 -8.54
N THR A 182 13.54 -6.54 -7.76
CA THR A 182 12.40 -5.77 -8.29
C THR A 182 12.87 -4.38 -8.69
N LEU A 183 12.60 -4.01 -9.93
CA LEU A 183 12.88 -2.69 -10.49
C LEU A 183 11.58 -1.90 -10.66
N ARG A 184 11.66 -0.61 -10.36
CA ARG A 184 10.62 0.37 -10.67
C ARG A 184 10.84 0.83 -12.11
N ILE A 185 9.87 0.58 -12.97
CA ILE A 185 9.93 0.92 -14.38
C ILE A 185 9.03 2.15 -14.61
N PRO A 186 9.60 3.32 -14.95
CA PRO A 186 8.79 4.49 -15.25
C PRO A 186 8.02 4.24 -16.55
N SER A 187 6.72 4.54 -16.56
CA SER A 187 5.96 4.62 -17.81
C SER A 187 6.36 5.90 -18.58
N ARG A 188 6.17 5.85 -19.86
CA ARG A 188 6.44 6.99 -20.76
C ARG A 188 5.34 8.03 -20.63
#